data_aeb10a0d43a8d675e2482244c3e1ee9a
#
_entry.id   aeb10a0d43a8d675e2482244c3e1ee9a
#
_cell.length_a   1.000
_cell.length_b   1.000
_cell.length_c   1.000
_cell.angle_alpha   90.00
_cell.angle_beta   90.00
_cell.angle_gamma   90.00
#
_symmetry.space_group_name_H-M   'P 1'
#
loop_
_entity.id
_entity.type
_entity.pdbx_description
1 polymer ?
#
loop_
_entity_poly.entity_id
_entity_poly.type
_entity_poly.pdbx_seq_one_letter_code
_entity_poly.pdbx_strand_id
1 'polypeptide(L)'
;VDLLEHCKKSNPALGVTGMLMYANGTFLQTLEGEAETVETLLAKIEGDKRHHGFQVIKRESIEERIYKNWSMGFERLTEAALQDEPALKAFQLDDFNPEYLSAHPSVIENLLQRHRSLHWDPLIREIDARDQFIGELRGALLHARQRNEQALLLMESVIEASAEGTLTDMHLQLCRRMVETLRNPQQPSANFVGENRSKSQRTNT
;
A
#
# COMPACT_ATOMS: atom_id res chain seq x y z
N VAL A 1 -10.57 4.74 4.51
CA VAL A 1 -12.05 4.65 4.51
C VAL A 1 -12.64 6.04 4.65
N ASP A 2 -12.28 6.82 5.65
CA ASP A 2 -12.83 8.16 5.90
C ASP A 2 -12.63 9.16 4.75
N LEU A 3 -11.52 9.05 4.00
CA LEU A 3 -11.23 9.94 2.87
C LEU A 3 -12.24 9.73 1.74
N LEU A 4 -12.48 8.49 1.36
CA LEU A 4 -13.38 8.15 0.26
C LEU A 4 -14.83 8.51 0.61
N GLU A 5 -15.26 8.26 1.83
CA GLU A 5 -16.58 8.67 2.32
C GLU A 5 -16.74 10.19 2.33
N HIS A 6 -15.69 10.91 2.73
CA HIS A 6 -15.68 12.36 2.66
C HIS A 6 -15.80 12.87 1.22
N CYS A 7 -15.02 12.31 0.28
CA CYS A 7 -15.10 12.66 -1.14
C CYS A 7 -16.51 12.39 -1.70
N LYS A 8 -17.11 11.24 -1.40
CA LYS A 8 -18.45 10.88 -1.84
C LYS A 8 -19.54 11.82 -1.35
N LYS A 9 -19.36 12.41 -0.19
CA LYS A 9 -20.31 13.41 0.37
C LYS A 9 -20.08 14.81 -0.18
N SER A 10 -18.82 15.24 -0.31
CA SER A 10 -18.49 16.63 -0.67
C SER A 10 -18.42 16.86 -2.17
N ASN A 11 -17.92 15.91 -2.97
CA ASN A 11 -17.72 16.10 -4.40
C ASN A 11 -18.99 16.34 -5.20
N PRO A 12 -20.13 15.66 -4.93
CA PRO A 12 -21.38 15.96 -5.62
C PRO A 12 -21.84 17.41 -5.42
N ALA A 13 -21.72 17.94 -4.21
CA ALA A 13 -22.09 19.32 -3.91
C ALA A 13 -21.18 20.34 -4.62
N LEU A 14 -19.94 19.96 -4.92
CA LEU A 14 -18.96 20.75 -5.67
C LEU A 14 -19.04 20.54 -7.18
N GLY A 15 -19.89 19.60 -7.64
CA GLY A 15 -19.93 19.22 -9.04
C GLY A 15 -18.63 18.59 -9.54
N VAL A 16 -17.83 17.97 -8.66
CA VAL A 16 -16.57 17.31 -8.98
C VAL A 16 -16.79 15.82 -9.13
N THR A 17 -16.18 15.24 -10.17
CA THR A 17 -16.12 13.80 -10.41
C THR A 17 -14.67 13.34 -10.52
N GLY A 18 -14.39 12.05 -10.45
CA GLY A 18 -13.03 11.58 -10.61
C GLY A 18 -12.80 10.15 -10.13
N MET A 19 -11.55 9.75 -10.18
CA MET A 19 -11.07 8.43 -9.84
C MET A 19 -9.85 8.51 -8.92
N LEU A 20 -9.80 7.65 -7.91
CA LEU A 20 -8.68 7.49 -6.99
C LEU A 20 -8.15 6.07 -7.10
N MET A 21 -6.87 5.92 -7.39
CA MET A 21 -6.15 4.64 -7.41
C MET A 21 -5.13 4.61 -6.29
N TYR A 22 -4.91 3.43 -5.75
CA TYR A 22 -3.94 3.23 -4.68
C TYR A 22 -3.12 1.96 -4.91
N ALA A 23 -1.81 2.06 -4.76
CA ALA A 23 -0.88 0.94 -4.61
C ALA A 23 0.40 1.39 -3.92
N ASN A 24 1.09 0.50 -3.22
CA ASN A 24 2.42 0.70 -2.62
C ASN A 24 2.59 2.03 -1.86
N GLY A 25 1.58 2.46 -1.10
CA GLY A 25 1.64 3.72 -0.37
C GLY A 25 1.45 4.98 -1.21
N THR A 26 1.26 4.84 -2.53
CA THR A 26 1.08 5.94 -3.49
C THR A 26 -0.38 6.03 -3.91
N PHE A 27 -0.87 7.26 -4.03
CA PHE A 27 -2.17 7.57 -4.61
C PHE A 27 -2.00 8.23 -5.98
N LEU A 28 -2.78 7.81 -6.96
CA LEU A 28 -2.98 8.51 -8.22
C LEU A 28 -4.44 8.93 -8.30
N GLN A 29 -4.69 10.24 -8.42
CA GLN A 29 -6.03 10.79 -8.47
C GLN A 29 -6.25 11.60 -9.74
N THR A 30 -7.43 11.45 -10.33
CA THR A 30 -7.94 12.38 -11.35
C THR A 30 -9.18 13.08 -10.83
N LEU A 31 -9.32 14.36 -11.15
CA LEU A 31 -10.44 15.20 -10.77
C LEU A 31 -10.96 15.93 -12.01
N GLU A 32 -12.26 15.98 -12.17
CA GLU A 32 -12.95 16.66 -13.26
C GLU A 32 -14.03 17.57 -12.71
N GLY A 33 -14.04 18.81 -13.13
CA GLY A 33 -15.00 19.81 -12.67
C GLY A 33 -14.70 21.19 -13.25
N GLU A 34 -15.41 22.20 -12.78
CA GLU A 34 -15.10 23.58 -13.07
C GLU A 34 -13.69 23.93 -12.57
N ALA A 35 -12.92 24.64 -13.39
CA ALA A 35 -11.50 24.89 -13.14
C ALA A 35 -11.24 25.50 -11.76
N GLU A 36 -11.98 26.52 -11.38
CA GLU A 36 -11.83 27.19 -10.08
C GLU A 36 -12.14 26.25 -8.90
N THR A 37 -13.16 25.40 -9.05
CA THR A 37 -13.55 24.43 -8.03
C THR A 37 -12.47 23.35 -7.86
N VAL A 38 -11.92 22.84 -8.96
CA VAL A 38 -10.85 21.84 -8.95
C VAL A 38 -9.59 22.42 -8.33
N GLU A 39 -9.19 23.64 -8.67
CA GLU A 39 -8.01 24.31 -8.07
C GLU A 39 -8.19 24.51 -6.56
N THR A 40 -9.38 24.92 -6.13
CA THR A 40 -9.69 25.06 -4.70
C THR A 40 -9.59 23.72 -3.97
N LEU A 41 -10.06 22.64 -4.60
CA LEU A 41 -9.99 21.30 -4.03
C LEU A 41 -8.53 20.79 -3.99
N LEU A 42 -7.74 21.03 -5.06
CA LEU A 42 -6.33 20.67 -5.09
C LEU A 42 -5.53 21.34 -3.97
N ALA A 43 -5.77 22.65 -3.72
CA ALA A 43 -5.12 23.36 -2.63
C ALA A 43 -5.45 22.77 -1.24
N LYS A 44 -6.69 22.29 -1.05
CA LYS A 44 -7.09 21.59 0.19
C LYS A 44 -6.42 20.22 0.32
N ILE A 45 -6.31 19.49 -0.79
CA ILE A 45 -5.63 18.20 -0.82
C ILE A 45 -4.15 18.39 -0.51
N GLU A 46 -3.46 19.33 -1.15
CA GLU A 46 -2.05 19.62 -0.91
C GLU A 46 -1.75 19.97 0.56
N GLY A 47 -2.66 20.70 1.22
CA GLY A 47 -2.55 21.06 2.65
C GLY A 47 -2.90 19.92 3.63
N ASP A 48 -3.36 18.78 3.18
CA ASP A 48 -3.78 17.66 4.05
C ASP A 48 -2.57 16.90 4.59
N LYS A 49 -2.42 16.90 5.90
CA LYS A 49 -1.29 16.27 6.61
C LYS A 49 -1.31 14.73 6.62
N ARG A 50 -2.38 14.11 6.10
CA ARG A 50 -2.51 12.64 6.03
C ARG A 50 -1.67 12.01 4.92
N HIS A 51 -1.16 12.81 3.99
CA HIS A 51 -0.26 12.40 2.92
C HIS A 51 0.91 13.38 2.78
N HIS A 52 1.88 13.00 1.96
CA HIS A 52 3.06 13.81 1.62
C HIS A 52 3.42 13.58 0.15
N GLY A 53 4.29 14.43 -0.39
CA GLY A 53 4.76 14.27 -1.77
C GLY A 53 3.70 14.59 -2.82
N PHE A 54 2.77 15.53 -2.53
CA PHE A 54 1.76 15.95 -3.48
C PHE A 54 2.40 16.52 -4.76
N GLN A 55 1.93 16.07 -5.92
CA GLN A 55 2.40 16.52 -7.23
C GLN A 55 1.25 16.52 -8.23
N VAL A 56 1.12 17.60 -8.99
CA VAL A 56 0.20 17.69 -10.12
C VAL A 56 0.95 17.27 -11.39
N ILE A 57 0.56 16.12 -11.97
CA ILE A 57 1.23 15.55 -13.14
C ILE A 57 0.70 16.16 -14.45
N LYS A 58 -0.62 16.38 -14.53
CA LYS A 58 -1.26 16.88 -15.75
C LYS A 58 -2.42 17.80 -15.42
N ARG A 59 -2.59 18.85 -16.23
CA ARG A 59 -3.77 19.73 -16.27
C ARG A 59 -4.20 19.89 -17.71
N GLU A 60 -5.47 19.71 -17.99
CA GLU A 60 -6.02 19.90 -19.32
C GLU A 60 -7.47 20.35 -19.25
N SER A 61 -7.92 21.06 -20.27
CA SER A 61 -9.33 21.34 -20.49
C SER A 61 -9.97 20.16 -21.20
N ILE A 62 -11.13 19.73 -20.74
CA ILE A 62 -11.91 18.65 -21.31
C ILE A 62 -13.27 19.19 -21.75
N GLU A 63 -13.74 18.74 -22.91
CA GLU A 63 -15.09 19.08 -23.40
C GLU A 63 -16.14 18.21 -22.71
N GLU A 64 -15.80 16.99 -22.38
CA GLU A 64 -16.67 16.00 -21.81
C GLU A 64 -16.00 15.23 -20.67
N ARG A 65 -16.73 15.05 -19.56
CA ARG A 65 -16.22 14.29 -18.41
C ARG A 65 -16.13 12.81 -18.75
N ILE A 66 -15.06 12.19 -18.30
CA ILE A 66 -14.84 10.75 -18.40
C ILE A 66 -15.63 10.03 -17.30
N TYR A 67 -15.64 10.61 -16.08
CA TYR A 67 -16.24 10.01 -14.88
C TYR A 67 -17.59 10.66 -14.52
N LYS A 68 -18.49 10.81 -15.52
CA LYS A 68 -19.77 11.55 -15.40
C LYS A 68 -20.63 11.15 -14.20
N ASN A 69 -20.60 9.87 -13.84
CA ASN A 69 -21.49 9.29 -12.83
C ASN A 69 -20.77 9.04 -11.47
N TRP A 70 -19.52 9.45 -11.34
CA TRP A 70 -18.72 9.11 -10.18
C TRP A 70 -18.25 10.34 -9.41
N SER A 71 -18.87 10.58 -8.28
CA SER A 71 -18.37 11.61 -7.35
C SER A 71 -16.93 11.34 -6.88
N MET A 72 -16.55 10.05 -6.75
CA MET A 72 -15.18 9.55 -6.62
C MET A 72 -15.21 8.02 -6.75
N GLY A 73 -14.68 7.48 -7.87
CA GLY A 73 -14.34 6.07 -7.98
C GLY A 73 -13.11 5.74 -7.16
N PHE A 74 -12.99 4.49 -6.71
CA PHE A 74 -11.80 4.01 -6.02
C PHE A 74 -11.39 2.64 -6.55
N GLU A 75 -10.11 2.48 -6.85
CA GLU A 75 -9.51 1.19 -7.14
C GLU A 75 -8.21 1.01 -6.36
N ARG A 76 -8.06 -0.16 -5.79
CA ARG A 76 -6.77 -0.64 -5.35
C ARG A 76 -6.16 -1.48 -6.45
N LEU A 77 -5.01 -1.04 -6.97
CA LEU A 77 -4.30 -1.78 -8.00
C LEU A 77 -3.68 -3.04 -7.41
N THR A 78 -3.80 -4.14 -8.14
CA THR A 78 -3.19 -5.43 -7.84
C THR A 78 -2.49 -5.96 -9.08
N GLU A 79 -1.51 -6.86 -8.92
CA GLU A 79 -0.84 -7.49 -10.04
C GLU A 79 -1.83 -8.21 -10.98
N ALA A 80 -2.82 -8.92 -10.43
CA ALA A 80 -3.85 -9.57 -11.20
C ALA A 80 -4.63 -8.57 -12.07
N ALA A 81 -5.01 -7.41 -11.50
CA ALA A 81 -5.70 -6.38 -12.23
C ALA A 81 -4.85 -5.75 -13.35
N LEU A 82 -3.54 -5.69 -13.20
CA LEU A 82 -2.61 -5.19 -14.21
C LEU A 82 -2.37 -6.20 -15.34
N GLN A 83 -2.32 -7.49 -15.03
CA GLN A 83 -2.10 -8.55 -16.03
C GLN A 83 -3.23 -8.66 -17.06
N ASP A 84 -4.46 -8.32 -16.67
CA ASP A 84 -5.63 -8.33 -17.56
C ASP A 84 -5.58 -7.23 -18.63
N GLU A 85 -4.66 -6.25 -18.51
CA GLU A 85 -4.57 -5.11 -19.42
C GLU A 85 -3.32 -5.23 -20.32
N PRO A 86 -3.51 -5.50 -21.64
CA PRO A 86 -2.38 -5.66 -22.56
C PRO A 86 -1.42 -4.46 -22.62
N ALA A 87 -1.97 -3.24 -22.43
CA ALA A 87 -1.19 -2.00 -22.46
C ALA A 87 -0.32 -1.80 -21.20
N LEU A 88 -0.57 -2.57 -20.12
CA LEU A 88 0.14 -2.47 -18.85
C LEU A 88 1.02 -3.69 -18.55
N LYS A 89 1.21 -4.60 -19.51
CA LYS A 89 2.00 -5.85 -19.30
C LYS A 89 3.43 -5.64 -18.82
N ALA A 90 4.05 -4.53 -19.20
CA ALA A 90 5.41 -4.18 -18.76
C ALA A 90 5.43 -3.39 -17.43
N PHE A 91 4.27 -2.95 -16.95
CA PHE A 91 4.13 -2.17 -15.74
C PHE A 91 3.93 -3.12 -14.55
N GLN A 92 4.76 -2.97 -13.53
CA GLN A 92 4.68 -3.75 -12.30
C GLN A 92 4.09 -2.88 -11.18
N LEU A 93 3.57 -3.53 -10.15
CA LEU A 93 2.99 -2.80 -9.02
C LEU A 93 4.03 -1.92 -8.31
N ASP A 94 5.29 -2.33 -8.28
CA ASP A 94 6.41 -1.57 -7.71
C ASP A 94 6.75 -0.30 -8.50
N ASP A 95 6.37 -0.24 -9.79
CA ASP A 95 6.48 0.95 -10.62
C ASP A 95 5.39 2.01 -10.31
N PHE A 96 4.39 1.66 -9.48
CA PHE A 96 3.37 2.61 -9.07
C PHE A 96 3.92 3.55 -7.99
N ASN A 97 4.77 4.46 -8.42
CA ASN A 97 5.41 5.48 -7.60
C ASN A 97 5.48 6.82 -8.35
N PRO A 98 5.63 7.97 -7.64
CA PRO A 98 5.60 9.29 -8.26
C PRO A 98 6.66 9.50 -9.35
N GLU A 99 7.87 9.00 -9.15
CA GLU A 99 8.98 9.14 -10.11
C GLU A 99 8.68 8.45 -11.43
N TYR A 100 8.26 7.19 -11.36
CA TYR A 100 7.94 6.40 -12.55
C TYR A 100 6.72 6.96 -13.29
N LEU A 101 5.64 7.25 -12.56
CA LEU A 101 4.41 7.78 -13.16
C LEU A 101 4.63 9.13 -13.85
N SER A 102 5.44 10.02 -13.25
CA SER A 102 5.78 11.31 -13.86
C SER A 102 6.62 11.16 -15.14
N ALA A 103 7.48 10.14 -15.20
CA ALA A 103 8.30 9.85 -16.37
C ALA A 103 7.52 9.12 -17.49
N HIS A 104 6.39 8.48 -17.17
CA HIS A 104 5.63 7.63 -18.10
C HIS A 104 4.15 8.04 -18.19
N PRO A 105 3.80 9.20 -18.78
CA PRO A 105 2.42 9.68 -18.87
C PRO A 105 1.46 8.71 -19.58
N SER A 106 1.96 7.92 -20.53
CA SER A 106 1.16 6.90 -21.24
C SER A 106 0.66 5.78 -20.31
N VAL A 107 1.41 5.45 -19.27
CA VAL A 107 0.98 4.48 -18.24
C VAL A 107 -0.20 5.05 -17.47
N ILE A 108 -0.16 6.34 -17.11
CA ILE A 108 -1.27 7.01 -16.44
C ILE A 108 -2.52 6.99 -17.33
N GLU A 109 -2.39 7.29 -18.61
CA GLU A 109 -3.51 7.25 -19.55
C GLU A 109 -4.11 5.85 -19.66
N ASN A 110 -3.29 4.81 -19.76
CA ASN A 110 -3.75 3.43 -19.81
C ASN A 110 -4.45 3.02 -18.51
N LEU A 111 -3.91 3.39 -17.34
CA LEU A 111 -4.55 3.15 -16.04
C LEU A 111 -5.91 3.83 -15.97
N LEU A 112 -6.03 5.08 -16.42
CA LEU A 112 -7.28 5.83 -16.42
C LEU A 112 -8.28 5.31 -17.46
N GLN A 113 -7.81 4.82 -18.63
CA GLN A 113 -8.69 4.29 -19.69
C GLN A 113 -9.41 3.02 -19.29
N ARG A 114 -8.85 2.19 -18.43
CA ARG A 114 -9.51 0.97 -17.92
C ARG A 114 -10.90 1.26 -17.34
N HIS A 115 -11.08 2.43 -16.77
CA HIS A 115 -12.33 2.83 -16.12
C HIS A 115 -13.34 3.50 -17.04
N ARG A 116 -13.00 3.66 -18.33
CA ARG A 116 -13.92 4.21 -19.34
C ARG A 116 -14.91 3.17 -19.87
N SER A 117 -14.68 1.87 -19.65
CA SER A 117 -15.54 0.83 -20.21
C SER A 117 -16.89 0.76 -19.50
N LEU A 118 -17.96 0.62 -20.28
CA LEU A 118 -19.37 0.56 -19.84
C LEU A 118 -19.70 -0.62 -18.90
N HIS A 119 -18.80 -1.59 -18.75
CA HIS A 119 -18.99 -2.81 -17.95
C HIS A 119 -18.37 -2.73 -16.55
N TRP A 120 -17.79 -1.59 -16.19
CA TRP A 120 -17.15 -1.43 -14.90
C TRP A 120 -18.16 -0.91 -13.87
N ASP A 121 -18.54 -1.76 -12.91
CA ASP A 121 -19.40 -1.38 -11.79
C ASP A 121 -18.55 -0.83 -10.64
N PRO A 122 -18.59 0.50 -10.39
CA PRO A 122 -17.79 1.11 -9.33
C PRO A 122 -18.06 0.55 -7.94
N LEU A 123 -19.31 0.10 -7.70
CA LEU A 123 -19.72 -0.43 -6.39
C LEU A 123 -19.11 -1.79 -6.12
N ILE A 124 -19.08 -2.68 -7.11
CA ILE A 124 -18.47 -4.01 -6.97
C ILE A 124 -16.99 -3.86 -6.71
N ARG A 125 -16.29 -3.05 -7.52
CA ARG A 125 -14.85 -2.81 -7.34
C ARG A 125 -14.51 -2.13 -6.01
N GLU A 126 -15.38 -1.26 -5.52
CA GLU A 126 -15.21 -0.65 -4.20
C GLU A 126 -15.34 -1.67 -3.07
N ILE A 127 -16.30 -2.59 -3.17
CA ILE A 127 -16.48 -3.66 -2.19
C ILE A 127 -15.24 -4.56 -2.19
N ASP A 128 -14.80 -5.01 -3.36
CA ASP A 128 -13.61 -5.84 -3.52
C ASP A 128 -12.35 -5.15 -2.94
N ALA A 129 -12.16 -3.86 -3.25
CA ALA A 129 -11.05 -3.08 -2.73
C ALA A 129 -11.09 -2.94 -1.20
N ARG A 130 -12.27 -2.74 -0.62
CA ARG A 130 -12.44 -2.68 0.83
C ARG A 130 -12.16 -4.01 1.50
N ASP A 131 -12.67 -5.11 0.94
CA ASP A 131 -12.45 -6.45 1.48
C ASP A 131 -10.97 -6.84 1.43
N GLN A 132 -10.29 -6.50 0.35
CA GLN A 132 -8.86 -6.70 0.20
C GLN A 132 -8.06 -5.88 1.22
N PHE A 133 -8.41 -4.61 1.41
CA PHE A 133 -7.78 -3.74 2.41
C PHE A 133 -8.01 -4.25 3.84
N ILE A 134 -9.22 -4.71 4.15
CA ILE A 134 -9.53 -5.34 5.45
C ILE A 134 -8.68 -6.60 5.64
N GLY A 135 -8.50 -7.40 4.60
CA GLY A 135 -7.65 -8.60 4.62
C GLY A 135 -6.20 -8.27 4.99
N GLU A 136 -5.64 -7.24 4.39
CA GLU A 136 -4.26 -6.81 4.68
C GLU A 136 -4.09 -6.21 6.07
N LEU A 137 -5.05 -5.38 6.51
CA LEU A 137 -5.02 -4.85 7.87
C LEU A 137 -5.09 -5.98 8.91
N ARG A 138 -5.92 -7.00 8.67
CA ARG A 138 -5.98 -8.19 9.52
C ARG A 138 -4.66 -8.95 9.51
N GLY A 139 -4.04 -9.12 8.35
CA GLY A 139 -2.71 -9.73 8.22
C GLY A 139 -1.65 -8.95 8.99
N ALA A 140 -1.58 -7.64 8.79
CA ALA A 140 -0.64 -6.77 9.50
C ALA A 140 -0.85 -6.80 11.03
N LEU A 141 -2.11 -6.80 11.48
CA LEU A 141 -2.46 -6.93 12.89
C LEU A 141 -2.03 -8.26 13.48
N LEU A 142 -2.25 -9.38 12.75
CA LEU A 142 -1.82 -10.71 13.17
C LEU A 142 -0.29 -10.78 13.32
N HIS A 143 0.46 -10.27 12.35
CA HIS A 143 1.91 -10.18 12.43
C HIS A 143 2.40 -9.31 13.59
N ALA A 144 1.74 -8.17 13.83
CA ALA A 144 2.06 -7.31 14.98
C ALA A 144 1.81 -8.05 16.30
N ARG A 145 0.70 -8.76 16.40
CA ARG A 145 0.36 -9.57 17.58
C ARG A 145 1.38 -10.66 17.83
N GLN A 146 1.77 -11.43 16.80
CA GLN A 146 2.80 -12.47 16.91
C GLN A 146 4.14 -11.91 17.38
N ARG A 147 4.58 -10.75 16.85
CA ARG A 147 5.80 -10.09 17.32
C ARG A 147 5.72 -9.67 18.78
N ASN A 148 4.57 -9.16 19.21
CA ASN A 148 4.36 -8.78 20.59
C ASN A 148 4.40 -9.99 21.53
N GLU A 149 3.76 -11.11 21.16
CA GLU A 149 3.79 -12.37 21.91
C GLU A 149 5.23 -12.90 22.03
N GLN A 150 6.01 -12.88 20.94
CA GLN A 150 7.43 -13.26 20.98
C GLN A 150 8.26 -12.35 21.88
N ALA A 151 8.00 -11.04 21.87
CA ALA A 151 8.67 -10.10 22.76
C ALA A 151 8.33 -10.34 24.23
N LEU A 152 7.07 -10.65 24.54
CA LEU A 152 6.65 -11.00 25.91
C LEU A 152 7.33 -12.27 26.41
N LEU A 153 7.33 -13.35 25.63
CA LEU A 153 8.00 -14.59 25.98
C LEU A 153 9.50 -14.39 26.24
N LEU A 154 10.16 -13.54 25.42
CA LEU A 154 11.56 -13.22 25.63
C LEU A 154 11.76 -12.43 26.92
N MET A 155 10.90 -11.46 27.21
CA MET A 155 10.98 -10.69 28.46
C MET A 155 10.78 -11.59 29.70
N GLU A 156 9.81 -12.50 29.65
CA GLU A 156 9.58 -13.48 30.70
C GLU A 156 10.82 -14.34 30.95
N SER A 157 11.41 -14.90 29.87
CA SER A 157 12.65 -15.69 29.95
C SER A 157 13.82 -14.91 30.54
N VAL A 158 13.95 -13.63 30.19
CA VAL A 158 15.02 -12.76 30.77
C VAL A 158 14.77 -12.48 32.22
N ILE A 159 13.55 -12.25 32.65
CA ILE A 159 13.18 -12.01 34.05
C ILE A 159 13.50 -13.25 34.90
N GLU A 160 13.08 -14.45 34.43
CA GLU A 160 13.38 -15.72 35.11
C GLU A 160 14.89 -15.94 35.22
N ALA A 161 15.62 -15.84 34.10
CA ALA A 161 17.09 -16.01 34.12
C ALA A 161 17.80 -15.01 35.02
N SER A 162 17.30 -13.79 35.13
CA SER A 162 17.80 -12.77 36.03
C SER A 162 17.55 -13.13 37.50
N ALA A 163 16.36 -13.63 37.83
CA ALA A 163 15.99 -14.04 39.17
C ALA A 163 16.81 -15.24 39.67
N GLU A 164 17.14 -16.17 38.76
CA GLU A 164 17.94 -17.35 39.02
C GLU A 164 19.47 -17.11 38.94
N GLY A 165 19.89 -15.92 38.53
CA GLY A 165 21.33 -15.61 38.34
C GLY A 165 21.94 -16.32 37.12
N THR A 166 21.12 -16.81 36.18
CA THR A 166 21.53 -17.57 34.99
C THR A 166 21.53 -16.71 33.71
N LEU A 167 21.43 -15.38 33.83
CA LEU A 167 21.43 -14.47 32.70
C LEU A 167 22.73 -14.57 31.90
N THR A 168 22.60 -14.77 30.57
CA THR A 168 23.74 -14.95 29.66
C THR A 168 23.77 -13.85 28.58
N ASP A 169 24.94 -13.70 27.93
CA ASP A 169 25.06 -12.80 26.76
C ASP A 169 24.09 -13.14 25.64
N MET A 170 23.66 -14.40 25.51
CA MET A 170 22.67 -14.83 24.53
C MET A 170 21.31 -14.16 24.78
N HIS A 171 20.88 -14.05 26.04
CA HIS A 171 19.62 -13.34 26.37
C HIS A 171 19.70 -11.86 25.94
N LEU A 172 20.85 -11.21 26.18
CA LEU A 172 21.06 -9.81 25.77
C LEU A 172 21.06 -9.64 24.25
N GLN A 173 21.67 -10.58 23.51
CA GLN A 173 21.65 -10.57 22.04
C GLN A 173 20.24 -10.76 21.47
N LEU A 174 19.44 -11.68 22.03
CA LEU A 174 18.05 -11.88 21.65
C LEU A 174 17.21 -10.63 21.89
N CYS A 175 17.39 -9.97 23.04
CA CYS A 175 16.71 -8.70 23.34
C CYS A 175 17.07 -7.61 22.32
N ARG A 176 18.34 -7.45 21.97
CA ARG A 176 18.78 -6.47 20.96
C ARG A 176 18.12 -6.74 19.61
N ARG A 177 18.15 -7.99 19.14
CA ARG A 177 17.48 -8.39 17.88
C ARG A 177 15.97 -8.11 17.92
N MET A 178 15.30 -8.42 19.03
CA MET A 178 13.87 -8.16 19.17
C MET A 178 13.58 -6.66 19.10
N VAL A 179 14.38 -5.82 19.76
CA VAL A 179 14.25 -4.35 19.70
C VAL A 179 14.43 -3.85 18.26
N GLU A 180 15.39 -4.37 17.50
CA GLU A 180 15.59 -4.03 16.09
C GLU A 180 14.39 -4.44 15.24
N THR A 181 13.87 -5.65 15.43
CA THR A 181 12.68 -6.15 14.71
C THR A 181 11.43 -5.31 15.03
N LEU A 182 11.26 -4.87 16.27
CA LEU A 182 10.14 -4.02 16.66
C LEU A 182 10.26 -2.59 16.13
N ARG A 183 11.48 -2.07 15.97
CA ARG A 183 11.74 -0.73 15.39
C ARG A 183 11.56 -0.70 13.88
N ASN A 184 11.92 -1.80 13.18
CA ASN A 184 11.86 -1.90 11.72
C ASN A 184 10.94 -3.06 11.29
N PRO A 185 9.62 -2.91 11.39
CA PRO A 185 8.65 -3.99 11.15
C PRO A 185 8.59 -4.48 9.70
N GLN A 186 9.24 -3.79 8.76
CA GLN A 186 9.21 -4.11 7.32
C GLN A 186 10.36 -4.99 6.83
N GLN A 187 11.35 -5.31 7.65
CA GLN A 187 12.39 -6.27 7.27
C GLN A 187 11.95 -7.69 7.63
N PRO A 188 11.85 -8.62 6.66
CA PRO A 188 11.59 -10.03 6.97
C PRO A 188 12.74 -10.56 7.81
N SER A 189 12.41 -11.15 8.96
CA SER A 189 13.37 -11.86 9.80
C SER A 189 14.06 -12.93 8.95
N ALA A 190 15.37 -12.83 8.76
CA ALA A 190 16.16 -13.87 8.09
C ALA A 190 15.88 -15.19 8.80
N ASN A 191 15.16 -16.09 8.14
CA ASN A 191 14.86 -17.42 8.65
C ASN A 191 16.16 -18.15 8.97
N PHE A 192 16.25 -18.65 10.18
CA PHE A 192 17.30 -19.53 10.65
C PHE A 192 17.17 -20.88 9.91
N VAL A 193 17.73 -20.98 8.69
CA VAL A 193 18.01 -22.27 8.08
C VAL A 193 19.33 -22.73 8.68
N GLY A 194 19.22 -23.65 9.65
CA GLY A 194 20.37 -24.35 10.19
C GLY A 194 21.08 -25.13 9.06
N GLU A 195 22.25 -24.65 8.66
CA GLU A 195 23.17 -25.39 7.80
C GLU A 195 23.66 -26.64 8.56
N ASN A 196 22.94 -27.75 8.41
CA ASN A 196 23.48 -29.07 8.72
C ASN A 196 24.38 -29.48 7.55
N ARG A 197 25.64 -29.03 7.58
CA ARG A 197 26.69 -29.60 6.74
C ARG A 197 27.07 -30.98 7.24
N SER A 198 26.39 -32.02 6.77
CA SER A 198 26.91 -33.38 6.82
C SER A 198 28.13 -33.48 5.89
N LYS A 199 29.31 -33.57 6.49
CA LYS A 199 30.55 -33.97 5.81
C LYS A 199 30.37 -35.41 5.30
N SER A 200 30.08 -35.58 4.03
CA SER A 200 30.25 -36.88 3.35
C SER A 200 31.73 -37.00 2.93
N GLN A 201 32.45 -37.83 3.64
CA GLN A 201 33.77 -38.30 3.23
C GLN A 201 33.61 -39.17 1.99
N ARG A 202 34.20 -38.77 0.87
CA ARG A 202 34.46 -39.67 -0.23
C ARG A 202 35.81 -40.35 0.02
N THR A 203 35.78 -41.64 0.31
CA THR A 203 36.92 -42.54 0.18
C THR A 203 37.02 -42.99 -1.26
N ASN A 204 38.17 -42.70 -1.89
CA ASN A 204 38.59 -43.32 -3.14
C ASN A 204 39.01 -44.78 -2.86
N THR A 205 38.55 -45.64 -3.71
CA THR A 205 39.30 -46.80 -4.24
C THR A 205 38.84 -47.06 -5.64
#